data_a14deffa9893a1250506756857fb81db
#
_entry.id   a14deffa9893a1250506756857fb81db
#
_cell.length_a   1.000
_cell.length_b   1.000
_cell.length_c   1.000
_cell.angle_alpha   90.00
_cell.angle_beta   90.00
_cell.angle_gamma   90.00
#
_symmetry.space_group_name_H-M   'P 1'
#
loop_
_entity.id
_entity.type
_entity.pdbx_description
1 polymer ?
#
loop_
_entity_poly.entity_id
_entity_poly.type
_entity_poly.pdbx_seq_one_letter_code
_entity_poly.pdbx_strand_id
1 'polypeptide(L)'
;SKLLIYHAGISVNMGYSPDGSGASVMGGSNSTYSAMKNYFIYDHSISRIYPEDYSTSQYRELLQIDLDSNQPIIYVGYNNEGGHAWNIDGYEDDYFHSNFGWGGSNNGYYLLNAMNGFNSGQGALINIIPEELNSPHIVLTDTEYFEVNGDGDQVINPGEVVNYHVTIENYIPWNDAT
;
A
#
# COMPACT_ATOMS: atom_id res chain seq x y z
N SER A 1 4.62 -5.42 12.12
CA SER A 1 4.60 -6.87 12.02
C SER A 1 5.49 -7.34 10.87
N LYS A 2 6.38 -8.32 11.13
CA LYS A 2 7.34 -8.85 10.13
C LYS A 2 6.62 -9.42 8.89
N LEU A 3 5.45 -10.03 9.07
CA LEU A 3 4.66 -10.62 7.99
C LEU A 3 4.11 -9.55 7.04
N LEU A 4 3.62 -8.44 7.57
CA LEU A 4 3.11 -7.33 6.76
C LEU A 4 4.22 -6.72 5.88
N ILE A 5 5.41 -6.49 6.46
CA ILE A 5 6.58 -5.99 5.71
C ILE A 5 6.99 -6.96 4.61
N TYR A 6 6.97 -8.26 4.89
CA TYR A 6 7.28 -9.30 3.92
C TYR A 6 6.27 -9.29 2.75
N HIS A 7 4.97 -9.25 3.05
CA HIS A 7 3.92 -9.19 2.02
C HIS A 7 4.00 -7.89 1.21
N ALA A 8 4.29 -6.75 1.85
CA ALA A 8 4.49 -5.49 1.15
C ALA A 8 5.65 -5.59 0.14
N GLY A 9 6.77 -6.17 0.54
CA GLY A 9 7.90 -6.37 -0.36
C GLY A 9 7.60 -7.30 -1.55
N ILE A 10 6.88 -8.41 -1.31
CA ILE A 10 6.45 -9.31 -2.39
C ILE A 10 5.49 -8.61 -3.36
N SER A 11 4.49 -7.89 -2.85
CA SER A 11 3.45 -7.26 -3.66
C SER A 11 3.98 -6.25 -4.67
N VAL A 12 5.11 -5.62 -4.38
CA VAL A 12 5.80 -4.67 -5.25
C VAL A 12 7.00 -5.27 -5.99
N ASN A 13 7.19 -6.59 -5.89
CA ASN A 13 8.35 -7.29 -6.46
C ASN A 13 9.67 -6.59 -6.08
N MET A 14 9.85 -6.35 -4.77
CA MET A 14 11.00 -5.64 -4.22
C MET A 14 12.32 -6.28 -4.65
N GLY A 15 13.16 -5.52 -5.33
CA GLY A 15 14.53 -5.91 -5.62
C GLY A 15 15.40 -5.74 -4.40
N TYR A 16 15.74 -6.84 -3.73
CA TYR A 16 16.60 -6.82 -2.54
C TYR A 16 18.07 -6.94 -2.92
N SER A 17 18.92 -6.07 -2.35
CA SER A 17 20.36 -6.07 -2.55
C SER A 17 21.06 -5.57 -1.29
N PRO A 18 22.31 -5.99 -1.02
CA PRO A 18 23.12 -5.47 0.09
C PRO A 18 23.38 -3.96 0.01
N ASP A 19 23.46 -3.42 -1.21
CA ASP A 19 23.76 -2.01 -1.46
C ASP A 19 22.51 -1.12 -1.48
N GLY A 20 21.32 -1.71 -1.45
CA GLY A 20 20.05 -1.02 -1.45
C GLY A 20 18.93 -1.88 -1.99
N SER A 21 17.71 -1.61 -1.56
CA SER A 21 16.51 -2.30 -2.03
C SER A 21 15.56 -1.28 -2.66
N GLY A 22 14.86 -1.69 -3.72
CA GLY A 22 13.98 -0.75 -4.44
C GLY A 22 12.81 -1.44 -5.11
N ALA A 23 11.73 -0.68 -5.28
CA ALA A 23 10.56 -1.05 -6.05
C ALA A 23 9.96 0.18 -6.72
N SER A 24 9.15 -0.03 -7.75
CA SER A 24 8.38 1.06 -8.36
C SER A 24 7.26 1.51 -7.43
N VAL A 25 7.06 2.83 -7.32
CA VAL A 25 5.94 3.40 -6.56
C VAL A 25 4.82 3.81 -7.51
N MET A 26 5.14 4.58 -8.53
CA MET A 26 4.17 5.32 -9.35
C MET A 26 3.62 4.51 -10.53
N GLY A 27 4.35 3.59 -11.10
CA GLY A 27 3.95 2.94 -12.35
C GLY A 27 4.36 1.48 -12.48
N GLY A 28 3.66 0.75 -13.37
CA GLY A 28 3.84 -0.68 -13.60
C GLY A 28 2.88 -1.54 -12.77
N SER A 29 2.74 -2.80 -13.18
CA SER A 29 1.83 -3.76 -12.55
C SER A 29 2.23 -4.13 -11.12
N ASN A 30 3.51 -4.00 -10.77
CA ASN A 30 4.07 -4.31 -9.47
C ASN A 30 4.50 -3.04 -8.72
N SER A 31 3.84 -1.91 -8.98
CA SER A 31 4.11 -0.68 -8.25
C SER A 31 3.33 -0.63 -6.92
N THR A 32 3.76 0.23 -6.00
CA THR A 32 3.00 0.52 -4.78
C THR A 32 1.56 0.93 -5.09
N TYR A 33 1.37 1.80 -6.10
CA TYR A 33 0.04 2.18 -6.59
C TYR A 33 -0.85 0.98 -6.94
N SER A 34 -0.31 0.01 -7.69
CA SER A 34 -1.07 -1.19 -8.07
C SER A 34 -1.25 -2.16 -6.90
N ALA A 35 -0.23 -2.30 -6.06
CA ALA A 35 -0.27 -3.21 -4.92
C ALA A 35 -1.31 -2.80 -3.88
N MET A 36 -1.43 -1.50 -3.58
CA MET A 36 -2.41 -0.99 -2.63
C MET A 36 -3.84 -1.33 -3.05
N LYS A 37 -4.15 -1.18 -4.33
CA LYS A 37 -5.48 -1.49 -4.90
C LYS A 37 -5.75 -2.98 -4.99
N ASN A 38 -4.76 -3.78 -5.38
CA ASN A 38 -4.98 -5.18 -5.74
C ASN A 38 -4.80 -6.16 -4.57
N TYR A 39 -4.02 -5.78 -3.54
CA TYR A 39 -3.62 -6.70 -2.47
C TYR A 39 -3.90 -6.17 -1.06
N PHE A 40 -4.05 -4.86 -0.89
CA PHE A 40 -4.19 -4.25 0.44
C PHE A 40 -5.54 -3.56 0.66
N ILE A 41 -6.48 -3.76 -0.25
CA ILE A 41 -7.87 -3.30 -0.13
C ILE A 41 -7.95 -1.79 0.13
N TYR A 42 -7.20 -1.00 -0.65
CA TYR A 42 -7.36 0.44 -0.69
C TYR A 42 -8.36 0.85 -1.76
N ASP A 43 -9.09 1.93 -1.51
CA ASP A 43 -10.08 2.47 -2.43
C ASP A 43 -9.47 2.78 -3.80
N HIS A 44 -10.24 2.57 -4.85
CA HIS A 44 -9.81 2.78 -6.22
C HIS A 44 -9.64 4.26 -6.59
N SER A 45 -10.03 5.20 -5.71
CA SER A 45 -9.78 6.64 -5.84
C SER A 45 -8.32 7.03 -5.68
N ILE A 46 -7.47 6.14 -5.09
CA ILE A 46 -6.02 6.38 -5.01
C ILE A 46 -5.49 6.85 -6.36
N SER A 47 -4.80 7.97 -6.38
CA SER A 47 -4.41 8.65 -7.61
C SER A 47 -2.93 9.00 -7.61
N ARG A 48 -2.37 9.07 -8.80
CA ARG A 48 -1.00 9.52 -9.05
C ARG A 48 -1.05 10.94 -9.58
N ILE A 49 -0.34 11.86 -8.96
CA ILE A 49 -0.22 13.22 -9.43
C ILE A 49 1.25 13.61 -9.60
N TYR A 50 1.53 14.46 -10.57
CA TYR A 50 2.86 14.91 -10.90
C TYR A 50 2.90 16.43 -10.91
N PRO A 51 3.98 17.07 -10.38
CA PRO A 51 4.06 18.54 -10.32
C PRO A 51 3.93 19.23 -11.68
N GLU A 52 4.40 18.58 -12.75
CA GLU A 52 4.35 19.11 -14.12
C GLU A 52 2.94 19.24 -14.71
N ASP A 53 1.96 18.53 -14.14
CA ASP A 53 0.57 18.56 -14.63
C ASP A 53 -0.24 19.72 -14.03
N TYR A 54 0.31 20.45 -13.06
CA TYR A 54 -0.38 21.47 -12.28
C TYR A 54 0.45 22.76 -12.13
N SER A 55 -0.21 23.87 -11.83
CA SER A 55 0.53 24.99 -11.24
C SER A 55 1.00 24.65 -9.84
N THR A 56 2.07 25.31 -9.37
CA THR A 56 2.62 25.08 -8.02
C THR A 56 1.57 25.23 -6.92
N SER A 57 0.67 26.20 -7.06
CA SER A 57 -0.43 26.39 -6.08
C SER A 57 -1.46 25.28 -6.12
N GLN A 58 -1.86 24.81 -7.30
CA GLN A 58 -2.80 23.69 -7.44
C GLN A 58 -2.22 22.38 -6.93
N TYR A 59 -0.96 22.08 -7.26
CA TYR A 59 -0.30 20.87 -6.78
C TYR A 59 -0.21 20.86 -5.26
N ARG A 60 0.19 21.98 -4.65
CA ARG A 60 0.21 22.16 -3.20
C ARG A 60 -1.16 21.96 -2.57
N GLU A 61 -2.21 22.59 -3.12
CA GLU A 61 -3.58 22.47 -2.63
C GLU A 61 -4.08 21.02 -2.64
N LEU A 62 -3.77 20.25 -3.68
CA LEU A 62 -4.13 18.83 -3.76
C LEU A 62 -3.50 18.01 -2.60
N LEU A 63 -2.23 18.27 -2.29
CA LEU A 63 -1.57 17.61 -1.16
C LEU A 63 -2.16 18.04 0.19
N GLN A 64 -2.48 19.32 0.35
CA GLN A 64 -3.08 19.83 1.60
C GLN A 64 -4.47 19.28 1.86
N ILE A 65 -5.29 19.10 0.82
CA ILE A 65 -6.64 18.49 0.93
C ILE A 65 -6.56 17.08 1.54
N ASP A 66 -5.63 16.24 1.09
CA ASP A 66 -5.43 14.91 1.66
C ASP A 66 -4.99 14.98 3.13
N LEU A 67 -4.01 15.84 3.43
CA LEU A 67 -3.49 15.99 4.79
C LEU A 67 -4.54 16.54 5.76
N ASP A 68 -5.37 17.48 5.33
CA ASP A 68 -6.50 18.01 6.10
C ASP A 68 -7.56 16.93 6.37
N SER A 69 -7.64 15.92 5.49
CA SER A 69 -8.49 14.74 5.64
C SER A 69 -7.83 13.63 6.47
N ASN A 70 -6.69 13.88 7.10
CA ASN A 70 -5.86 12.90 7.81
C ASN A 70 -5.39 11.73 6.95
N GLN A 71 -5.19 11.95 5.66
CA GLN A 71 -4.69 10.98 4.71
C GLN A 71 -3.20 11.25 4.44
N PRO A 72 -2.30 10.33 4.79
CA PRO A 72 -0.89 10.50 4.50
C PRO A 72 -0.63 10.32 3.00
N ILE A 73 0.41 10.97 2.51
CA ILE A 73 0.81 10.94 1.11
C ILE A 73 2.07 10.10 0.96
N ILE A 74 2.14 9.24 -0.05
CA ILE A 74 3.41 8.64 -0.47
C ILE A 74 4.00 9.51 -1.57
N TYR A 75 5.15 10.12 -1.28
CA TYR A 75 5.85 11.02 -2.18
C TYR A 75 7.09 10.35 -2.74
N VAL A 76 7.45 10.69 -3.96
CA VAL A 76 8.66 10.18 -4.62
C VAL A 76 9.46 11.33 -5.22
N GLY A 77 10.76 11.13 -5.35
CA GLY A 77 11.65 12.04 -6.05
C GLY A 77 12.99 11.39 -6.35
N TYR A 78 13.79 12.07 -7.16
CA TYR A 78 15.11 11.61 -7.59
C TYR A 78 16.15 12.70 -7.31
N ASN A 79 17.34 12.26 -6.98
CA ASN A 79 18.56 13.04 -6.95
C ASN A 79 19.62 12.38 -7.85
N ASN A 80 20.88 12.83 -7.78
CA ASN A 80 21.97 12.31 -8.60
C ASN A 80 22.39 10.86 -8.20
N GLU A 81 21.99 10.39 -7.02
CA GLU A 81 22.33 9.07 -6.49
C GLU A 81 21.22 8.05 -6.75
N GLY A 82 19.99 8.50 -7.04
CA GLY A 82 18.86 7.61 -7.33
C GLY A 82 17.52 8.16 -6.90
N GLY A 83 16.51 7.30 -6.92
CA GLY A 83 15.16 7.59 -6.49
C GLY A 83 14.94 7.21 -5.03
N HIS A 84 14.03 7.93 -4.36
CA HIS A 84 13.55 7.61 -3.04
C HIS A 84 12.04 7.83 -2.93
N ALA A 85 11.40 7.08 -2.02
CA ALA A 85 10.01 7.25 -1.65
C ALA A 85 9.91 7.50 -0.14
N TRP A 86 9.06 8.43 0.25
CA TRP A 86 8.85 8.79 1.66
C TRP A 86 7.40 9.17 1.92
N ASN A 87 7.05 9.34 3.18
CA ASN A 87 5.73 9.80 3.56
C ASN A 87 5.75 11.32 3.80
N ILE A 88 4.70 11.99 3.33
CA ILE A 88 4.31 13.32 3.79
C ILE A 88 3.10 13.13 4.69
N ASP A 89 3.18 13.60 5.93
CA ASP A 89 2.19 13.37 6.98
C ASP A 89 1.69 14.66 7.67
N GLY A 90 2.09 15.82 7.14
CA GLY A 90 1.63 17.11 7.62
C GLY A 90 2.21 18.28 6.81
N TYR A 91 1.74 19.48 7.11
CA TYR A 91 2.28 20.70 6.53
C TYR A 91 2.14 21.88 7.49
N GLU A 92 2.96 22.90 7.28
CA GLU A 92 2.90 24.22 7.91
C GLU A 92 3.19 25.26 6.83
N ASP A 93 2.21 26.10 6.52
CA ASP A 93 2.25 27.06 5.39
C ASP A 93 2.60 26.35 4.07
N ASP A 94 3.75 26.68 3.49
CA ASP A 94 4.26 26.11 2.23
C ASP A 94 5.20 24.91 2.44
N TYR A 95 5.47 24.54 3.69
CA TYR A 95 6.40 23.48 4.05
C TYR A 95 5.65 22.20 4.38
N PHE A 96 6.09 21.06 3.82
CA PHE A 96 5.53 19.74 4.02
C PHE A 96 6.42 18.91 4.93
N HIS A 97 5.83 18.35 6.00
CA HIS A 97 6.55 17.45 6.88
C HIS A 97 6.78 16.11 6.18
N SER A 98 8.06 15.76 6.03
CA SER A 98 8.52 14.59 5.31
C SER A 98 9.18 13.60 6.28
N ASN A 99 8.75 12.34 6.22
CA ASN A 99 9.36 11.22 6.92
C ASN A 99 10.05 10.30 5.92
N PHE A 100 11.37 10.40 5.84
CA PHE A 100 12.17 9.68 4.85
C PHE A 100 12.37 8.19 5.17
N GLY A 101 11.88 7.69 6.33
CA GLY A 101 12.02 6.29 6.70
C GLY A 101 13.42 5.90 7.19
N TRP A 102 14.30 6.86 7.46
CA TRP A 102 15.69 6.64 7.89
C TRP A 102 15.87 6.74 9.41
N GLY A 103 14.94 6.16 10.16
CA GLY A 103 14.99 6.17 11.62
C GLY A 103 14.89 7.57 12.24
N GLY A 104 14.21 8.49 11.56
CA GLY A 104 14.07 9.90 11.94
C GLY A 104 15.15 10.82 11.38
N SER A 105 16.19 10.29 10.75
CA SER A 105 17.22 11.11 10.10
C SER A 105 16.63 11.86 8.92
N ASN A 106 16.93 13.16 8.82
CA ASN A 106 16.42 14.09 7.83
C ASN A 106 14.89 14.29 7.82
N ASN A 107 14.15 13.76 8.78
CA ASN A 107 12.75 14.12 8.92
C ASN A 107 12.62 15.62 9.23
N GLY A 108 11.61 16.28 8.64
CA GLY A 108 11.40 17.71 8.84
C GLY A 108 10.51 18.33 7.79
N TYR A 109 10.45 19.65 7.80
CA TYR A 109 9.61 20.46 6.93
C TYR A 109 10.39 20.95 5.72
N TYR A 110 9.88 20.69 4.52
CA TYR A 110 10.53 21.01 3.24
C TYR A 110 9.57 21.68 2.28
N LEU A 111 10.11 22.60 1.46
CA LEU A 111 9.40 23.10 0.28
C LEU A 111 9.35 22.03 -0.81
N LEU A 112 8.29 21.99 -1.61
CA LEU A 112 8.12 21.00 -2.70
C LEU A 112 9.27 21.03 -3.73
N ASN A 113 9.91 22.17 -3.93
CA ASN A 113 11.05 22.33 -4.83
C ASN A 113 12.41 22.10 -4.14
N ALA A 114 12.43 21.74 -2.86
CA ALA A 114 13.64 21.57 -2.05
C ALA A 114 13.51 20.39 -1.06
N MET A 115 13.04 19.23 -1.55
CA MET A 115 12.79 18.00 -0.78
C MET A 115 14.07 17.24 -0.49
N ASN A 116 14.90 17.77 0.42
CA ASN A 116 16.15 17.13 0.87
C ASN A 116 17.03 16.62 -0.30
N GLY A 117 17.08 17.37 -1.41
CA GLY A 117 17.85 17.01 -2.60
C GLY A 117 17.11 16.15 -3.63
N PHE A 118 15.97 15.56 -3.32
CA PHE A 118 15.15 14.77 -4.26
C PHE A 118 14.20 15.67 -5.07
N ASN A 119 14.79 16.54 -5.89
CA ASN A 119 14.07 17.65 -6.52
C ASN A 119 13.71 17.39 -8.00
N SER A 120 13.94 16.20 -8.51
CA SER A 120 13.61 15.82 -9.91
C SER A 120 12.69 14.62 -9.96
N GLY A 121 11.90 14.49 -11.05
CA GLY A 121 10.98 13.38 -11.26
C GLY A 121 10.06 13.13 -10.07
N GLN A 122 9.60 14.21 -9.44
CA GLN A 122 8.73 14.14 -8.28
C GLN A 122 7.33 13.67 -8.66
N GLY A 123 6.64 13.04 -7.70
CA GLY A 123 5.26 12.62 -7.83
C GLY A 123 4.69 12.21 -6.48
N ALA A 124 3.38 12.13 -6.41
CA ALA A 124 2.67 11.74 -5.20
C ALA A 124 1.56 10.72 -5.48
N LEU A 125 1.37 9.79 -4.54
CA LEU A 125 0.13 9.04 -4.40
C LEU A 125 -0.72 9.74 -3.36
N ILE A 126 -1.92 10.10 -3.77
CA ILE A 126 -2.95 10.76 -2.97
C ILE A 126 -4.23 9.92 -2.91
N ASN A 127 -5.18 10.32 -2.07
CA ASN A 127 -6.41 9.56 -1.79
C ASN A 127 -6.08 8.13 -1.30
N ILE A 128 -5.12 8.02 -0.39
CA ILE A 128 -4.74 6.75 0.22
C ILE A 128 -5.75 6.41 1.32
N ILE A 129 -6.90 5.91 0.91
CA ILE A 129 -8.05 5.62 1.77
C ILE A 129 -8.24 4.10 1.79
N PRO A 130 -8.32 3.46 2.97
CA PRO A 130 -8.76 2.08 3.05
C PRO A 130 -10.18 1.96 2.47
N GLU A 131 -10.45 0.92 1.68
CA GLU A 131 -11.80 0.67 1.19
C GLU A 131 -12.74 0.42 2.38
N GLU A 132 -13.85 1.15 2.43
CA GLU A 132 -14.90 0.85 3.40
C GLU A 132 -15.59 -0.46 2.99
N LEU A 133 -15.29 -1.52 3.69
CA LEU A 133 -15.94 -2.82 3.49
C LEU A 133 -17.37 -2.77 4.02
N ASN A 134 -18.26 -2.17 3.25
CA ASN A 134 -19.71 -2.15 3.53
C ASN A 134 -20.40 -3.50 3.23
N SER A 135 -19.66 -4.49 2.74
CA SER A 135 -20.11 -5.84 2.43
C SER A 135 -19.30 -6.87 3.22
N PRO A 136 -19.89 -8.01 3.58
CA PRO A 136 -19.13 -9.07 4.23
C PRO A 136 -17.89 -9.45 3.41
N HIS A 137 -16.71 -9.28 3.98
CA HIS A 137 -15.48 -9.77 3.38
C HIS A 137 -15.23 -11.19 3.87
N ILE A 138 -15.68 -12.16 3.07
CA ILE A 138 -15.61 -13.57 3.41
C ILE A 138 -14.26 -14.12 2.97
N VAL A 139 -13.48 -14.60 3.92
CA VAL A 139 -12.19 -15.24 3.70
C VAL A 139 -12.28 -16.72 4.06
N LEU A 140 -11.74 -17.55 3.19
CA LEU A 140 -11.54 -18.96 3.47
C LEU A 140 -10.33 -19.10 4.40
N THR A 141 -10.53 -19.57 5.62
CA THR A 141 -9.45 -19.65 6.62
C THR A 141 -8.94 -21.07 6.82
N ASP A 142 -9.77 -22.06 6.55
CA ASP A 142 -9.38 -23.45 6.67
C ASP A 142 -10.23 -24.38 5.78
N THR A 143 -9.65 -25.50 5.37
CA THR A 143 -10.32 -26.54 4.60
C THR A 143 -9.89 -27.91 5.09
N GLU A 144 -10.85 -28.73 5.45
CA GLU A 144 -10.63 -30.13 5.81
C GLU A 144 -11.55 -31.01 4.97
N TYR A 145 -11.13 -32.22 4.66
CA TYR A 145 -12.00 -33.22 4.07
C TYR A 145 -11.90 -34.55 4.81
N PHE A 146 -13.02 -35.29 4.81
CA PHE A 146 -13.14 -36.61 5.40
C PHE A 146 -13.77 -37.54 4.39
N GLU A 147 -13.13 -38.67 4.12
CA GLU A 147 -13.70 -39.69 3.30
C GLU A 147 -14.93 -40.29 4.00
N VAL A 148 -16.06 -40.32 3.28
CA VAL A 148 -17.31 -40.96 3.75
C VAL A 148 -17.42 -42.37 3.19
N ASN A 149 -16.92 -42.57 1.98
CA ASN A 149 -16.88 -43.85 1.29
C ASN A 149 -15.61 -43.87 0.39
N GLY A 150 -14.55 -44.44 0.90
CA GLY A 150 -13.24 -44.53 0.27
C GLY A 150 -12.40 -45.63 0.92
N ASP A 151 -11.15 -45.73 0.58
CA ASP A 151 -10.22 -46.71 1.11
C ASP A 151 -9.47 -46.27 2.38
N GLY A 152 -9.68 -45.02 2.81
CA GLY A 152 -9.12 -44.45 4.04
C GLY A 152 -7.66 -43.98 3.92
N ASP A 153 -7.15 -43.84 2.71
CA ASP A 153 -5.75 -43.46 2.46
C ASP A 153 -5.51 -41.94 2.51
N GLN A 154 -6.56 -41.13 2.72
CA GLN A 154 -6.55 -39.67 2.74
C GLN A 154 -6.20 -39.04 1.38
N VAL A 155 -6.37 -39.75 0.29
CA VAL A 155 -6.21 -39.25 -1.09
C VAL A 155 -7.56 -39.39 -1.78
N ILE A 156 -8.10 -38.32 -2.31
CA ILE A 156 -9.37 -38.35 -3.03
C ILE A 156 -9.18 -39.02 -4.38
N ASN A 157 -9.78 -40.20 -4.54
CA ASN A 157 -9.75 -40.98 -5.76
C ASN A 157 -11.09 -40.93 -6.53
N PRO A 158 -11.10 -41.17 -7.86
CA PRO A 158 -12.32 -41.16 -8.63
C PRO A 158 -13.33 -42.20 -8.15
N GLY A 159 -14.52 -41.75 -7.76
CA GLY A 159 -15.62 -42.58 -7.25
C GLY A 159 -15.79 -42.58 -5.74
N GLU A 160 -14.89 -41.98 -5.00
CA GLU A 160 -15.01 -41.77 -3.57
C GLU A 160 -15.94 -40.58 -3.23
N VAL A 161 -16.56 -40.69 -2.06
CA VAL A 161 -17.42 -39.63 -1.51
C VAL A 161 -16.70 -39.02 -0.31
N VAL A 162 -16.53 -37.69 -0.35
CA VAL A 162 -15.91 -36.96 0.73
C VAL A 162 -16.84 -35.86 1.27
N ASN A 163 -16.77 -35.65 2.58
CA ASN A 163 -17.30 -34.45 3.19
C ASN A 163 -16.20 -33.37 3.20
N TYR A 164 -16.47 -32.22 2.60
CA TYR A 164 -15.58 -31.09 2.56
C TYR A 164 -16.04 -30.02 3.55
N HIS A 165 -15.26 -29.81 4.60
CA HIS A 165 -15.51 -28.76 5.58
C HIS A 165 -14.72 -27.53 5.21
N VAL A 166 -15.40 -26.41 5.13
CA VAL A 166 -14.84 -25.12 4.78
C VAL A 166 -15.11 -24.16 5.94
N THR A 167 -14.07 -23.65 6.54
CA THR A 167 -14.20 -22.57 7.52
C THR A 167 -14.05 -21.24 6.80
N ILE A 168 -15.08 -20.42 6.92
CA ILE A 168 -15.10 -19.05 6.38
C ILE A 168 -15.20 -18.06 7.52
N GLU A 169 -14.39 -17.03 7.47
CA GLU A 169 -14.47 -15.91 8.40
C GLU A 169 -14.87 -14.63 7.65
N ASN A 170 -15.69 -13.84 8.31
CA ASN A 170 -16.05 -12.53 7.81
C ASN A 170 -15.06 -11.51 8.40
N TYR A 171 -14.15 -11.01 7.56
CA TYR A 171 -13.22 -9.95 7.90
C TYR A 171 -13.89 -8.60 7.71
N ILE A 172 -14.79 -8.24 8.60
CA ILE A 172 -15.26 -6.84 8.69
C ILE A 172 -14.32 -6.12 9.64
N PRO A 173 -13.69 -5.00 9.25
CA PRO A 173 -13.09 -4.11 10.23
C PRO A 173 -14.18 -3.74 11.24
N TRP A 174 -13.93 -3.99 12.52
CA TRP A 174 -14.85 -3.69 13.61
C TRP A 174 -15.15 -2.19 13.61
N ASN A 175 -16.30 -1.82 13.14
CA ASN A 175 -16.94 -0.61 13.60
C ASN A 175 -17.72 -1.02 14.87
N ASP A 176 -17.23 -0.59 16.04
CA ASP A 176 -18.04 -0.62 17.23
C ASP A 176 -19.33 0.13 16.93
N ALA A 177 -20.40 -0.62 16.70
CA ALA A 177 -21.72 -0.04 16.67
C ALA A 177 -22.04 0.47 18.09
N THR A 178 -21.94 1.78 18.27
CA THR A 178 -22.51 2.47 19.41
C THR A 178 -24.03 2.45 19.35
#